data_80e2f2d49cee2a4ffd293225bd05cd7f
#
_entry.id   80e2f2d49cee2a4ffd293225bd05cd7f
#
_cell.length_a   1.000
_cell.length_b   1.000
_cell.length_c   1.000
_cell.angle_alpha   90.00
_cell.angle_beta   90.00
_cell.angle_gamma   90.00
#
_symmetry.space_group_name_H-M   'P 1'
#
loop_
_entity.id
_entity.type
_entity.pdbx_description
1 polymer ?
#
loop_
_entity_poly.entity_id
_entity_poly.type
_entity_poly.pdbx_seq_one_letter_code
_entity_poly.pdbx_strand_id
1 'polypeptide(L)'
;MINNFLNQIICGDSLATMKEMPSNSIDLVVTSPPYNLNIRKTFGNTENWKGKWNKSKLQSEGYDQHSDYMPEDKYIEWQKNILQECFRLIKDNGAIFYNHKWRVQHGLLQQRPEIVEGLPVRQIIIWKKAGGINFNEGYFLPTYEIIYLIAKKDFKLSPTTNRFGDVWDITQERGSWHPAPFPLELASRCVQSTIGD
;
A
#
# COMPACT_ATOMS: atom_id res chain seq x y z
N MET A 1 -14.30 19.41 -13.01
CA MET A 1 -14.01 18.55 -14.19
C MET A 1 -12.70 17.85 -13.94
N ILE A 2 -12.50 16.61 -14.43
CA ILE A 2 -11.26 15.83 -14.21
C ILE A 2 -9.99 16.57 -14.70
N ASN A 3 -10.13 17.40 -15.71
CA ASN A 3 -8.98 18.15 -16.29
C ASN A 3 -8.16 18.95 -15.27
N ASN A 4 -8.78 19.36 -14.16
CA ASN A 4 -8.07 20.10 -13.09
C ASN A 4 -7.09 19.23 -12.31
N PHE A 5 -7.15 17.90 -12.51
CA PHE A 5 -6.34 16.92 -11.79
C PHE A 5 -5.36 16.18 -12.71
N LEU A 6 -5.41 16.41 -14.03
CA LEU A 6 -4.56 15.71 -14.99
C LEU A 6 -3.10 16.20 -14.92
N ASN A 7 -2.16 15.27 -14.95
CA ASN A 7 -0.71 15.54 -15.00
C ASN A 7 -0.22 16.43 -13.84
N GLN A 8 -0.81 16.27 -12.64
CA GLN A 8 -0.45 17.08 -11.49
C GLN A 8 -0.01 16.20 -10.31
N ILE A 9 0.89 16.76 -9.50
CA ILE A 9 1.21 16.27 -8.16
C ILE A 9 0.49 17.18 -7.17
N ILE A 10 -0.47 16.64 -6.45
CA ILE A 10 -1.29 17.38 -5.50
C ILE A 10 -0.81 17.05 -4.09
N CYS A 11 -0.33 18.05 -3.37
CA CYS A 11 0.05 17.93 -1.98
C CYS A 11 -1.15 18.31 -1.09
N GLY A 12 -1.64 17.36 -0.29
CA GLY A 12 -2.78 17.60 0.59
C GLY A 12 -3.35 16.30 1.18
N ASP A 13 -4.45 16.42 1.92
CA ASP A 13 -5.21 15.26 2.39
C ASP A 13 -5.85 14.54 1.19
N SER A 14 -5.51 13.28 1.03
CA SER A 14 -5.96 12.49 -0.12
C SER A 14 -7.46 12.27 -0.15
N LEU A 15 -8.10 12.09 1.02
CA LEU A 15 -9.56 11.89 1.10
C LEU A 15 -10.31 13.17 0.71
N ALA A 16 -9.86 14.32 1.19
CA ALA A 16 -10.43 15.62 0.83
C ALA A 16 -10.29 15.88 -0.68
N THR A 17 -9.08 15.67 -1.22
CA THR A 17 -8.81 15.83 -2.66
C THR A 17 -9.66 14.90 -3.53
N MET A 18 -9.75 13.61 -3.16
CA MET A 18 -10.55 12.64 -3.91
C MET A 18 -12.03 13.01 -3.96
N LYS A 19 -12.60 13.59 -2.89
CA LYS A 19 -14.01 14.05 -2.88
C LYS A 19 -14.33 15.12 -3.90
N GLU A 20 -13.34 15.91 -4.33
CA GLU A 20 -13.50 16.93 -5.37
C GLU A 20 -13.43 16.35 -6.78
N MET A 21 -12.91 15.12 -6.93
CA MET A 21 -12.78 14.45 -8.22
C MET A 21 -14.10 13.82 -8.65
N PRO A 22 -14.44 13.85 -9.96
CA PRO A 22 -15.65 13.22 -10.47
C PRO A 22 -15.56 11.69 -10.33
N SER A 23 -16.70 11.06 -10.03
CA SER A 23 -16.84 9.61 -10.04
C SER A 23 -16.55 9.03 -11.43
N ASN A 24 -16.12 7.76 -11.46
CA ASN A 24 -15.97 7.02 -12.72
C ASN A 24 -15.02 7.70 -13.74
N SER A 25 -13.92 8.27 -13.26
CA SER A 25 -13.00 9.10 -14.05
C SER A 25 -11.55 8.57 -14.09
N ILE A 26 -11.21 7.61 -13.23
CA ILE A 26 -9.83 7.09 -13.07
C ILE A 26 -9.78 5.65 -13.57
N ASP A 27 -8.77 5.32 -14.34
CA ASP A 27 -8.57 3.96 -14.86
C ASP A 27 -7.92 3.06 -13.81
N LEU A 28 -6.98 3.60 -13.05
CA LEU A 28 -6.15 2.86 -12.12
C LEU A 28 -5.82 3.67 -10.86
N VAL A 29 -5.94 3.01 -9.72
CA VAL A 29 -5.35 3.47 -8.46
C VAL A 29 -4.27 2.47 -8.03
N VAL A 30 -3.05 2.96 -7.75
CA VAL A 30 -1.98 2.17 -7.12
C VAL A 30 -1.59 2.89 -5.84
N THR A 31 -1.70 2.21 -4.72
CA THR A 31 -1.44 2.85 -3.42
C THR A 31 -0.89 1.88 -2.37
N SER A 32 -0.04 2.43 -1.50
CA SER A 32 0.51 1.77 -0.33
C SER A 32 0.43 2.74 0.86
N PRO A 33 -0.70 2.79 1.56
CA PRO A 33 -0.89 3.73 2.66
C PRO A 33 -0.02 3.36 3.88
N PRO A 34 0.15 4.27 4.86
CA PRO A 34 0.76 3.93 6.14
C PRO A 34 0.06 2.75 6.82
N TYR A 35 0.83 1.85 7.46
CA TYR A 35 0.31 0.58 7.99
C TYR A 35 0.00 0.58 9.49
N ASN A 36 0.02 1.74 10.13
CA ASN A 36 -0.19 1.91 11.57
C ASN A 36 0.82 1.11 12.40
N LEU A 37 2.10 1.20 12.04
CA LEU A 37 3.19 0.40 12.64
C LEU A 37 3.78 1.03 13.89
N ASN A 38 3.41 2.27 14.23
CA ASN A 38 4.01 3.06 15.30
C ASN A 38 5.55 3.11 15.20
N ILE A 39 6.04 3.53 14.04
CA ILE A 39 7.47 3.51 13.66
C ILE A 39 8.32 4.22 14.71
N ARG A 40 7.86 5.32 15.30
CA ARG A 40 8.57 6.03 16.37
C ARG A 40 8.88 5.16 17.59
N LYS A 41 7.92 4.36 18.07
CA LYS A 41 8.13 3.46 19.22
C LYS A 41 8.99 2.25 18.88
N THR A 42 8.84 1.72 17.68
CA THR A 42 9.54 0.51 17.25
C THR A 42 11.02 0.76 17.02
N PHE A 43 11.41 1.98 16.62
CA PHE A 43 12.80 2.35 16.30
C PHE A 43 13.34 3.52 17.11
N GLY A 44 12.52 4.20 17.92
CA GLY A 44 12.85 5.46 18.60
C GLY A 44 13.79 5.36 19.80
N ASN A 45 14.05 4.18 20.35
CA ASN A 45 14.97 4.01 21.50
C ASN A 45 16.33 3.49 21.05
N THR A 46 16.90 4.10 20.02
CA THR A 46 18.16 3.66 19.42
C THR A 46 19.41 4.41 19.92
N GLU A 47 19.33 5.10 21.07
CA GLU A 47 20.52 5.76 21.63
C GLU A 47 21.68 4.78 21.91
N ASN A 48 21.39 3.50 22.07
CA ASN A 48 22.37 2.45 22.34
C ASN A 48 22.61 1.47 21.18
N TRP A 49 21.99 1.64 20.00
CA TRP A 49 22.23 0.71 18.90
C TRP A 49 23.42 1.14 18.05
N LYS A 50 24.54 0.45 18.25
CA LYS A 50 25.79 0.61 17.48
C LYS A 50 25.79 -0.14 16.13
N GLY A 51 24.64 -0.51 15.57
CA GLY A 51 24.51 -1.21 14.29
C GLY A 51 24.61 -0.29 13.07
N LYS A 52 25.01 -0.85 11.92
CA LYS A 52 25.16 -0.16 10.61
C LYS A 52 23.86 0.44 10.02
N TRP A 53 22.74 0.35 10.70
CA TRP A 53 21.46 0.93 10.32
C TRP A 53 21.39 2.36 10.82
N ASN A 54 22.17 3.19 10.16
CA ASN A 54 22.28 4.59 10.55
C ASN A 54 20.97 5.31 10.23
N LYS A 55 20.33 5.77 11.29
CA LYS A 55 19.43 6.89 11.43
C LYS A 55 19.01 7.58 10.10
N SER A 56 18.06 7.01 9.37
CA SER A 56 17.30 7.87 8.51
C SER A 56 16.43 8.76 9.42
N LYS A 57 16.39 10.05 9.16
CA LYS A 57 15.63 11.06 9.91
C LYS A 57 14.17 10.61 10.14
N LEU A 58 13.62 9.86 9.20
CA LEU A 58 12.27 9.28 9.22
C LEU A 58 12.08 8.10 10.18
N GLN A 59 13.12 7.33 10.49
CA GLN A 59 13.03 6.27 11.51
C GLN A 59 12.92 6.84 12.92
N SER A 60 13.42 8.07 13.14
CA SER A 60 13.29 8.77 14.42
C SER A 60 12.05 9.67 14.51
N GLU A 61 11.54 10.18 13.40
CA GLU A 61 10.48 11.21 13.35
C GLU A 61 9.12 10.69 12.85
N GLY A 62 9.09 9.54 12.15
CA GLY A 62 7.86 9.01 11.53
C GLY A 62 7.44 9.81 10.29
N TYR A 63 6.16 9.83 9.97
CA TYR A 63 5.61 10.67 8.89
C TYR A 63 5.35 12.09 9.43
N ASP A 64 5.71 13.11 8.65
CA ASP A 64 5.62 14.51 9.08
C ASP A 64 4.18 14.97 9.38
N GLN A 65 3.21 14.48 8.60
CA GLN A 65 1.82 14.93 8.66
C GLN A 65 0.81 13.81 8.93
N HIS A 66 1.28 12.61 9.25
CA HIS A 66 0.41 11.47 9.50
C HIS A 66 0.81 10.76 10.80
N SER A 67 -0.16 10.55 11.67
CA SER A 67 0.04 9.73 12.87
C SER A 67 0.00 8.25 12.49
N ASP A 68 1.17 7.61 12.40
CA ASP A 68 1.29 6.16 12.19
C ASP A 68 0.99 5.35 13.48
N TYR A 69 0.21 5.97 14.36
CA TYR A 69 -0.25 5.39 15.64
C TYR A 69 -1.68 5.83 15.92
N MET A 70 -2.61 5.24 15.21
CA MET A 70 -4.04 5.42 15.47
C MET A 70 -4.59 4.28 16.32
N PRO A 71 -5.66 4.49 17.11
CA PRO A 71 -6.51 3.40 17.60
C PRO A 71 -6.93 2.50 16.43
N GLU A 72 -6.98 1.19 16.64
CA GLU A 72 -7.15 0.22 15.56
C GLU A 72 -8.48 0.41 14.80
N ASP A 73 -9.55 0.70 15.52
CA ASP A 73 -10.87 1.00 14.96
C ASP A 73 -10.83 2.25 14.05
N LYS A 74 -10.13 3.30 14.48
CA LYS A 74 -9.96 4.54 13.70
C LYS A 74 -9.10 4.33 12.46
N TYR A 75 -8.07 3.51 12.58
CA TYR A 75 -7.25 3.14 11.43
C TYR A 75 -8.06 2.38 10.37
N ILE A 76 -8.83 1.38 10.79
CA ILE A 76 -9.69 0.60 9.88
C ILE A 76 -10.73 1.50 9.22
N GLU A 77 -11.40 2.35 9.98
CA GLU A 77 -12.38 3.31 9.46
C GLU A 77 -11.77 4.26 8.43
N TRP A 78 -10.60 4.82 8.74
CA TRP A 78 -9.88 5.70 7.81
C TRP A 78 -9.53 5.00 6.50
N GLN A 79 -8.99 3.77 6.55
CA GLN A 79 -8.64 2.99 5.37
C GLN A 79 -9.89 2.64 4.54
N LYS A 80 -10.99 2.26 5.19
CA LYS A 80 -12.28 2.00 4.50
C LYS A 80 -12.74 3.23 3.72
N ASN A 81 -12.71 4.41 4.35
CA ASN A 81 -13.10 5.66 3.71
C ASN A 81 -12.25 5.99 2.48
N ILE A 82 -10.91 5.80 2.58
CA ILE A 82 -9.99 5.97 1.44
C ILE A 82 -10.33 5.01 0.31
N LEU A 83 -10.50 3.72 0.60
CA LEU A 83 -10.81 2.72 -0.43
C LEU A 83 -12.18 2.90 -1.06
N GLN A 84 -13.18 3.35 -0.31
CA GLN A 84 -14.51 3.67 -0.85
C GLN A 84 -14.42 4.83 -1.84
N GLU A 85 -13.65 5.89 -1.53
CA GLU A 85 -13.44 6.98 -2.47
C GLU A 85 -12.64 6.52 -3.70
N CYS A 86 -11.58 5.74 -3.52
CA CYS A 86 -10.88 5.14 -4.66
C CYS A 86 -11.84 4.34 -5.55
N PHE A 87 -12.72 3.55 -4.96
CA PHE A 87 -13.69 2.73 -5.69
C PHE A 87 -14.76 3.56 -6.40
N ARG A 88 -15.17 4.69 -5.81
CA ARG A 88 -16.05 5.67 -6.47
C ARG A 88 -15.40 6.28 -7.71
N LEU A 89 -14.10 6.57 -7.61
CA LEU A 89 -13.34 7.24 -8.68
C LEU A 89 -13.04 6.33 -9.86
N ILE A 90 -12.78 5.04 -9.66
CA ILE A 90 -12.42 4.16 -10.78
C ILE A 90 -13.59 3.95 -11.73
N LYS A 91 -13.29 3.88 -13.05
CA LYS A 91 -14.21 3.54 -14.14
C LYS A 91 -14.75 2.12 -14.00
N ASP A 92 -15.78 1.75 -14.77
CA ASP A 92 -16.37 0.41 -14.74
C ASP A 92 -15.39 -0.70 -15.17
N ASN A 93 -14.39 -0.35 -15.97
CA ASN A 93 -13.26 -1.20 -16.33
C ASN A 93 -11.98 -0.89 -15.53
N GLY A 94 -12.08 -0.08 -14.49
CA GLY A 94 -10.94 0.33 -13.66
C GLY A 94 -10.61 -0.62 -12.52
N ALA A 95 -9.41 -0.47 -11.97
CA ALA A 95 -8.90 -1.28 -10.87
C ALA A 95 -8.14 -0.47 -9.81
N ILE A 96 -8.04 -1.05 -8.63
CA ILE A 96 -7.24 -0.58 -7.51
C ILE A 96 -6.26 -1.69 -7.15
N PHE A 97 -4.97 -1.40 -7.15
CA PHE A 97 -3.94 -2.22 -6.53
C PHE A 97 -3.59 -1.59 -5.18
N TYR A 98 -4.14 -2.18 -4.13
CA TYR A 98 -3.99 -1.71 -2.76
C TYR A 98 -2.98 -2.57 -2.03
N ASN A 99 -1.75 -2.05 -1.86
CA ASN A 99 -0.71 -2.75 -1.12
C ASN A 99 -0.93 -2.57 0.38
N HIS A 100 -0.89 -3.68 1.11
CA HIS A 100 -1.02 -3.70 2.55
C HIS A 100 -0.14 -4.78 3.18
N LYS A 101 0.12 -4.68 4.47
CA LYS A 101 0.94 -5.64 5.17
C LYS A 101 0.12 -6.40 6.22
N TRP A 102 -0.01 -7.70 6.05
CA TRP A 102 -0.33 -8.57 7.14
C TRP A 102 0.86 -8.65 8.09
N ARG A 103 0.61 -8.57 9.35
CA ARG A 103 1.68 -8.55 10.35
C ARG A 103 1.37 -9.47 11.52
N VAL A 104 2.42 -9.90 12.22
CA VAL A 104 2.26 -10.53 13.53
C VAL A 104 2.44 -9.44 14.60
N GLN A 105 1.43 -9.28 15.43
CA GLN A 105 1.46 -8.35 16.57
C GLN A 105 0.93 -9.07 17.80
N HIS A 106 1.64 -8.92 18.92
CA HIS A 106 1.34 -9.66 20.16
C HIS A 106 1.24 -11.19 19.95
N GLY A 107 2.07 -11.75 19.06
CA GLY A 107 2.10 -13.16 18.74
C GLY A 107 0.98 -13.66 17.81
N LEU A 108 0.08 -12.80 17.36
CA LEU A 108 -1.07 -13.16 16.53
C LEU A 108 -1.03 -12.47 15.17
N LEU A 109 -1.48 -13.17 14.13
CA LEU A 109 -1.62 -12.61 12.79
C LEU A 109 -2.75 -11.58 12.75
N GLN A 110 -2.44 -10.39 12.26
CA GLN A 110 -3.40 -9.32 11.98
C GLN A 110 -3.51 -9.09 10.48
N GLN A 111 -4.68 -9.39 9.93
CA GLN A 111 -4.97 -9.28 8.50
C GLN A 111 -5.80 -8.03 8.16
N ARG A 112 -6.66 -7.57 9.08
CA ARG A 112 -7.58 -6.43 8.92
C ARG A 112 -8.51 -6.58 7.70
N PRO A 113 -9.21 -7.71 7.56
CA PRO A 113 -10.11 -7.96 6.42
C PRO A 113 -11.22 -6.91 6.32
N GLU A 114 -11.58 -6.28 7.43
CA GLU A 114 -12.59 -5.23 7.51
C GLU A 114 -12.29 -4.06 6.58
N ILE A 115 -11.01 -3.78 6.29
CA ILE A 115 -10.60 -2.67 5.42
C ILE A 115 -11.16 -2.83 4.00
N VAL A 116 -11.21 -4.05 3.49
CA VAL A 116 -11.68 -4.35 2.12
C VAL A 116 -13.09 -4.93 2.08
N GLU A 117 -13.75 -5.02 3.25
CA GLU A 117 -15.10 -5.55 3.36
C GLU A 117 -16.09 -4.77 2.48
N GLY A 118 -16.92 -5.49 1.74
CA GLY A 118 -17.90 -4.92 0.82
C GLY A 118 -17.33 -4.45 -0.52
N LEU A 119 -16.01 -4.49 -0.72
CA LEU A 119 -15.38 -4.20 -2.01
C LEU A 119 -15.16 -5.49 -2.81
N PRO A 120 -15.26 -5.44 -4.16
CA PRO A 120 -15.07 -6.61 -5.03
C PRO A 120 -13.59 -6.95 -5.17
N VAL A 121 -13.00 -7.57 -4.15
CA VAL A 121 -11.64 -8.11 -4.22
C VAL A 121 -11.62 -9.27 -5.20
N ARG A 122 -10.89 -9.11 -6.30
CA ARG A 122 -10.73 -10.14 -7.35
C ARG A 122 -9.67 -11.17 -6.97
N GLN A 123 -8.57 -10.68 -6.39
CA GLN A 123 -7.40 -11.52 -6.11
C GLN A 123 -6.51 -10.89 -5.06
N ILE A 124 -5.77 -11.71 -4.34
CA ILE A 124 -4.62 -11.29 -3.53
C ILE A 124 -3.35 -11.62 -4.32
N ILE A 125 -2.49 -10.63 -4.48
CA ILE A 125 -1.17 -10.78 -5.09
C ILE A 125 -0.14 -10.72 -3.96
N ILE A 126 0.82 -11.62 -3.96
CA ILE A 126 1.89 -11.68 -2.99
C ILE A 126 3.11 -10.95 -3.55
N TRP A 127 3.44 -9.82 -2.98
CA TRP A 127 4.73 -9.20 -3.25
C TRP A 127 5.80 -9.82 -2.35
N LYS A 128 6.57 -10.75 -2.89
CA LYS A 128 7.69 -11.39 -2.23
C LYS A 128 8.88 -10.44 -2.19
N LYS A 129 9.46 -10.27 -1.01
CA LYS A 129 10.60 -9.40 -0.75
C LYS A 129 11.83 -10.21 -0.37
N ALA A 130 13.00 -9.60 -0.51
CA ALA A 130 14.23 -10.18 0.02
C ALA A 130 14.10 -10.44 1.52
N GLY A 131 14.65 -11.54 1.98
CA GLY A 131 14.69 -11.92 3.38
C GLY A 131 15.59 -11.01 4.23
N GLY A 132 15.62 -11.26 5.51
CA GLY A 132 16.43 -10.59 6.51
C GLY A 132 16.73 -11.56 7.68
N ILE A 133 17.12 -11.02 8.82
CA ILE A 133 17.34 -11.82 10.02
C ILE A 133 16.05 -11.81 10.85
N ASN A 134 15.62 -13.00 11.27
CA ASN A 134 14.52 -13.14 12.21
C ASN A 134 15.04 -13.30 13.63
N PHE A 135 14.65 -12.38 14.49
CA PHE A 135 14.96 -12.44 15.93
C PHE A 135 13.79 -13.01 16.76
N ASN A 136 12.71 -13.42 16.09
CA ASN A 136 11.53 -13.96 16.76
C ASN A 136 11.58 -15.49 16.76
N GLU A 137 11.32 -16.08 17.91
CA GLU A 137 11.26 -17.54 18.07
C GLU A 137 9.86 -18.09 17.78
N GLY A 138 8.82 -17.25 17.82
CA GLY A 138 7.42 -17.67 17.71
C GLY A 138 6.82 -17.64 16.30
N TYR A 139 7.53 -17.09 15.30
CA TYR A 139 7.06 -17.06 13.91
C TYR A 139 8.20 -16.84 12.92
N PHE A 140 7.98 -17.26 11.67
CA PHE A 140 8.95 -17.08 10.59
C PHE A 140 9.10 -15.60 10.20
N LEU A 141 10.26 -15.24 9.63
CA LEU A 141 10.50 -13.91 9.09
C LEU A 141 9.45 -13.58 8.03
N PRO A 142 8.67 -12.50 8.19
CA PRO A 142 7.74 -12.06 7.14
C PRO A 142 8.51 -11.54 5.93
N THR A 143 8.44 -12.24 4.81
CA THR A 143 9.15 -11.92 3.57
C THR A 143 8.21 -11.46 2.45
N TYR A 144 6.98 -11.10 2.76
CA TYR A 144 6.02 -10.65 1.77
C TYR A 144 5.15 -9.49 2.28
N GLU A 145 4.57 -8.80 1.36
CA GLU A 145 3.38 -7.96 1.54
C GLU A 145 2.29 -8.45 0.59
N ILE A 146 1.08 -8.04 0.83
CA ILE A 146 -0.06 -8.39 -0.01
C ILE A 146 -0.53 -7.17 -0.81
N ILE A 147 -1.03 -7.42 -2.02
CA ILE A 147 -1.69 -6.42 -2.83
C ILE A 147 -3.08 -6.94 -3.13
N TYR A 148 -4.10 -6.23 -2.68
CA TYR A 148 -5.46 -6.52 -3.08
C TYR A 148 -5.71 -5.95 -4.47
N LEU A 149 -6.07 -6.80 -5.43
CA LEU A 149 -6.65 -6.38 -6.70
C LEU A 149 -8.17 -6.21 -6.49
N ILE A 150 -8.61 -4.97 -6.42
CA ILE A 150 -10.02 -4.59 -6.29
C ILE A 150 -10.44 -4.00 -7.63
N ALA A 151 -11.46 -4.53 -8.27
CA ALA A 151 -11.82 -4.07 -9.60
C ALA A 151 -13.32 -4.16 -9.86
N LYS A 152 -13.84 -3.21 -10.64
CA LYS A 152 -15.24 -3.21 -11.09
C LYS A 152 -15.50 -4.31 -12.13
N LYS A 153 -16.77 -4.52 -12.45
CA LYS A 153 -17.26 -5.69 -13.20
C LYS A 153 -16.60 -5.90 -14.57
N ASP A 154 -16.31 -4.81 -15.27
CA ASP A 154 -15.84 -4.85 -16.66
C ASP A 154 -14.30 -4.85 -16.77
N PHE A 155 -13.60 -4.82 -15.64
CA PHE A 155 -12.13 -4.88 -15.61
C PHE A 155 -11.62 -6.20 -16.18
N LYS A 156 -10.62 -6.08 -17.04
CA LYS A 156 -9.82 -7.20 -17.56
C LYS A 156 -8.35 -6.85 -17.46
N LEU A 157 -7.52 -7.84 -17.14
CA LEU A 157 -6.08 -7.70 -17.24
C LEU A 157 -5.67 -7.51 -18.70
N SER A 158 -4.65 -6.69 -18.92
CA SER A 158 -4.00 -6.58 -20.23
C SER A 158 -3.54 -7.96 -20.71
N PRO A 159 -3.75 -8.31 -21.99
CA PRO A 159 -3.32 -9.61 -22.55
C PRO A 159 -1.84 -9.91 -22.35
N THR A 160 -1.00 -8.89 -22.28
CA THR A 160 0.45 -9.04 -22.07
C THR A 160 0.83 -9.41 -20.65
N THR A 161 -0.03 -9.14 -19.67
CA THR A 161 0.24 -9.33 -18.25
C THR A 161 -0.61 -10.40 -17.57
N ASN A 162 -1.69 -10.86 -18.19
CA ASN A 162 -2.57 -11.89 -17.63
C ASN A 162 -1.86 -13.23 -17.39
N ARG A 163 -0.69 -13.44 -18.02
CA ARG A 163 0.21 -14.59 -17.82
C ARG A 163 1.11 -14.47 -16.59
N PHE A 164 1.19 -13.32 -15.94
CA PHE A 164 1.96 -13.20 -14.73
C PHE A 164 1.26 -13.98 -13.60
N GLY A 165 2.04 -14.70 -12.81
CA GLY A 165 1.53 -15.32 -11.60
C GLY A 165 1.17 -14.27 -10.55
N ASP A 166 0.51 -14.71 -9.51
CA ASP A 166 0.09 -13.86 -8.38
C ASP A 166 1.15 -13.76 -7.27
N VAL A 167 2.32 -14.35 -7.49
CA VAL A 167 3.50 -14.15 -6.62
C VAL A 167 4.54 -13.35 -7.39
N TRP A 168 4.74 -12.10 -6.95
CA TRP A 168 5.67 -11.16 -7.56
C TRP A 168 6.97 -11.09 -6.75
N ASP A 169 8.04 -11.65 -7.29
CA ASP A 169 9.38 -11.55 -6.70
C ASP A 169 10.03 -10.23 -7.16
N ILE A 170 9.84 -9.19 -6.37
CA ILE A 170 10.32 -7.84 -6.68
C ILE A 170 11.17 -7.34 -5.52
N THR A 171 12.43 -7.00 -5.81
CA THR A 171 13.34 -6.49 -4.81
C THR A 171 12.86 -5.13 -4.28
N GLN A 172 12.98 -4.95 -2.96
CA GLN A 172 12.71 -3.66 -2.32
C GLN A 172 13.66 -2.58 -2.83
N GLU A 173 13.12 -1.39 -3.05
CA GLU A 173 13.92 -0.20 -3.27
C GLU A 173 14.78 0.11 -2.03
N ARG A 174 16.03 0.50 -2.24
CA ARG A 174 16.98 0.85 -1.17
C ARG A 174 17.65 2.18 -1.49
N GLY A 175 18.02 2.92 -0.45
CA GLY A 175 18.75 4.19 -0.63
C GLY A 175 17.88 5.38 -1.04
N SER A 176 16.56 5.23 -1.05
CA SER A 176 15.63 6.34 -1.22
C SER A 176 15.59 7.24 0.03
N TRP A 177 15.26 8.50 -0.16
CA TRP A 177 14.94 9.43 0.93
C TRP A 177 13.62 9.08 1.65
N HIS A 178 12.73 8.34 0.99
CA HIS A 178 11.48 7.86 1.56
C HIS A 178 11.72 6.61 2.43
N PRO A 179 11.10 6.47 3.61
CA PRO A 179 11.37 5.37 4.55
C PRO A 179 10.90 4.01 4.05
N ALA A 180 9.85 3.99 3.24
CA ALA A 180 9.24 2.80 2.66
C ALA A 180 8.95 3.05 1.17
N PRO A 181 9.98 3.12 0.32
CA PRO A 181 9.81 3.42 -1.09
C PRO A 181 9.09 2.28 -1.79
N PHE A 182 8.20 2.64 -2.69
CA PHE A 182 7.49 1.71 -3.54
C PHE A 182 8.37 1.37 -4.75
N PRO A 183 8.72 0.10 -5.00
CA PRO A 183 9.57 -0.24 -6.13
C PRO A 183 8.94 0.17 -7.46
N LEU A 184 9.74 0.79 -8.34
CA LEU A 184 9.29 1.18 -9.67
C LEU A 184 8.72 0.00 -10.47
N GLU A 185 9.35 -1.16 -10.38
CA GLU A 185 8.89 -2.38 -11.05
C GLU A 185 7.48 -2.78 -10.60
N LEU A 186 7.17 -2.66 -9.30
CA LEU A 186 5.86 -2.99 -8.76
C LEU A 186 4.78 -2.03 -9.31
N ALA A 187 5.05 -0.72 -9.29
CA ALA A 187 4.17 0.28 -9.87
C ALA A 187 3.98 0.05 -11.37
N SER A 188 5.06 -0.23 -12.11
CA SER A 188 5.02 -0.52 -13.54
C SER A 188 4.18 -1.74 -13.85
N ARG A 189 4.27 -2.81 -13.07
CA ARG A 189 3.41 -4.00 -13.24
C ARG A 189 1.93 -3.68 -13.08
N CYS A 190 1.59 -2.91 -12.05
CA CYS A 190 0.19 -2.49 -11.85
C CYS A 190 -0.32 -1.67 -13.05
N VAL A 191 0.48 -0.71 -13.54
CA VAL A 191 0.13 0.11 -14.70
C VAL A 191 -0.03 -0.76 -15.96
N GLN A 192 0.95 -1.61 -16.27
CA GLN A 192 0.91 -2.51 -17.44
C GLN A 192 -0.29 -3.47 -17.39
N SER A 193 -0.73 -3.85 -16.19
CA SER A 193 -1.87 -4.75 -16.02
C SER A 193 -3.21 -4.11 -16.36
N THR A 194 -3.27 -2.79 -16.50
CA THR A 194 -4.50 -2.03 -16.78
C THR A 194 -4.50 -1.31 -18.12
N ILE A 195 -3.35 -1.19 -18.78
CA ILE A 195 -3.27 -0.61 -20.13
C ILE A 195 -3.88 -1.64 -21.11
N GLY A 196 -5.06 -1.32 -21.64
CA GLY A 196 -5.60 -2.01 -22.79
C GLY A 196 -4.77 -1.75 -24.04
N ASP A 197 -4.85 -2.66 -25.01
CA ASP A 197 -4.27 -2.46 -26.35
C ASP A 197 -4.91 -1.26 -27.05
#